data_ff669dbb54de848ee1af8e2440ea8091
#
_entry.id   ff669dbb54de848ee1af8e2440ea8091
#
_cell.length_a   1.000
_cell.length_b   1.000
_cell.length_c   1.000
_cell.angle_alpha   90.00
_cell.angle_beta   90.00
_cell.angle_gamma   90.00
#
_symmetry.space_group_name_H-M   'P 1'
#
loop_
_entity.id
_entity.type
_entity.pdbx_description
1 polymer ?
#
loop_
_entity_poly.entity_id
_entity_poly.type
_entity_poly.pdbx_seq_one_letter_code
_entity_poly.pdbx_strand_id
1 'polypeptide(L)'
;MTGREPVREWLSELPREDQRTIGRDIAKVQFGWPVGLLLCRPLGAGLWEVRSTLRSRREARVLFGFYDGMLVALHAFIKKTQKTAPEDLAIARQRLKEMSS
;
A
#
# COMPACT_ATOMS: atom_id res chain seq x y z
N MET A 1 18.66 3.33 -5.40
CA MET A 1 17.73 2.38 -4.77
C MET A 1 18.40 1.03 -4.65
N THR A 2 18.25 0.39 -3.56
CA THR A 2 18.94 -0.86 -3.28
C THR A 2 18.36 -2.09 -3.92
N GLY A 3 17.26 -1.98 -4.60
CA GLY A 3 16.58 -3.13 -5.17
C GLY A 3 15.72 -3.90 -4.20
N ARG A 4 15.74 -3.54 -2.94
CA ARG A 4 14.86 -4.16 -1.97
C ARG A 4 13.46 -3.57 -2.09
N GLU A 5 12.47 -4.45 -2.13
CA GLU A 5 11.08 -4.03 -2.19
C GLU A 5 10.33 -4.70 -1.05
N PRO A 6 10.26 -4.03 0.11
CA PRO A 6 9.63 -4.62 1.30
C PRO A 6 8.19 -5.07 1.08
N VAL A 7 7.42 -4.33 0.28
CA VAL A 7 6.04 -4.70 0.02
C VAL A 7 5.98 -5.96 -0.85
N ARG A 8 6.87 -6.08 -1.82
CA ARG A 8 6.93 -7.28 -2.65
C ARG A 8 7.30 -8.50 -1.83
N GLU A 9 8.27 -8.34 -0.92
CA GLU A 9 8.66 -9.42 -0.02
C GLU A 9 7.49 -9.83 0.87
N TRP A 10 6.78 -8.86 1.43
CA TRP A 10 5.61 -9.11 2.24
C TRP A 10 4.53 -9.85 1.45
N LEU A 11 4.25 -9.41 0.22
CA LEU A 11 3.26 -10.04 -0.64
C LEU A 11 3.61 -11.50 -0.93
N SER A 12 4.89 -11.79 -1.16
CA SER A 12 5.31 -13.13 -1.53
C SER A 12 5.04 -14.16 -0.45
N GLU A 13 4.84 -13.72 0.79
CA GLU A 13 4.56 -14.60 1.92
C GLU A 13 3.07 -14.90 2.07
N LEU A 14 2.23 -14.23 1.31
CA LEU A 14 0.79 -14.44 1.39
C LEU A 14 0.34 -15.55 0.43
N PRO A 15 -0.84 -16.15 0.69
CA PRO A 15 -1.43 -17.07 -0.28
C PRO A 15 -1.57 -16.38 -1.64
N ARG A 16 -1.39 -17.17 -2.70
CA ARG A 16 -1.42 -16.64 -4.06
C ARG A 16 -2.69 -15.86 -4.38
N GLU A 17 -3.81 -16.32 -3.87
CA GLU A 17 -5.10 -15.67 -4.07
C GLU A 17 -5.11 -14.28 -3.46
N ASP A 18 -4.56 -14.13 -2.26
CA ASP A 18 -4.48 -12.84 -1.59
C ASP A 18 -3.55 -11.91 -2.36
N GLN A 19 -2.44 -12.44 -2.88
CA GLN A 19 -1.53 -11.67 -3.72
C GLN A 19 -2.26 -11.10 -4.95
N ARG A 20 -3.09 -11.90 -5.58
CA ARG A 20 -3.85 -11.46 -6.75
C ARG A 20 -4.84 -10.36 -6.41
N THR A 21 -5.54 -10.51 -5.29
CA THR A 21 -6.52 -9.52 -4.86
C THR A 21 -5.85 -8.18 -4.60
N ILE A 22 -4.76 -8.19 -3.85
CA ILE A 22 -4.02 -6.97 -3.53
C ILE A 22 -3.43 -6.34 -4.80
N GLY A 23 -2.83 -7.16 -5.65
CA GLY A 23 -2.25 -6.68 -6.90
C GLY A 23 -3.28 -6.04 -7.82
N ARG A 24 -4.47 -6.63 -7.89
CA ARG A 24 -5.57 -6.07 -8.68
C ARG A 24 -6.00 -4.71 -8.15
N ASP A 25 -6.12 -4.59 -6.83
CA ASP A 25 -6.55 -3.34 -6.23
C ASP A 25 -5.51 -2.24 -6.42
N ILE A 26 -4.24 -2.59 -6.30
CA ILE A 26 -3.15 -1.63 -6.56
C ILE A 26 -3.20 -1.18 -8.03
N ALA A 27 -3.41 -2.11 -8.95
CA ALA A 27 -3.49 -1.79 -10.37
C ALA A 27 -4.67 -0.85 -10.67
N LYS A 28 -5.81 -1.07 -10.02
CA LYS A 28 -6.97 -0.18 -10.19
C LYS A 28 -6.65 1.23 -9.76
N VAL A 29 -5.92 1.38 -8.67
CA VAL A 29 -5.52 2.71 -8.21
C VAL A 29 -4.51 3.33 -9.18
N GLN A 30 -3.50 2.55 -9.60
CA GLN A 30 -2.45 3.06 -10.49
C GLN A 30 -3.02 3.53 -11.82
N PHE A 31 -3.87 2.72 -12.46
CA PHE A 31 -4.36 3.01 -13.79
C PHE A 31 -5.67 3.78 -13.83
N GLY A 32 -6.40 3.82 -12.72
CA GLY A 32 -7.66 4.54 -12.63
C GLY A 32 -7.59 5.86 -11.88
N TRP A 33 -6.39 6.29 -11.56
CA TRP A 33 -6.21 7.50 -10.77
C TRP A 33 -6.71 8.75 -11.52
N PRO A 34 -7.44 9.67 -10.89
CA PRO A 34 -7.84 9.66 -9.47
C PRO A 34 -9.17 8.92 -9.18
N VAL A 35 -9.73 8.22 -10.14
CA VAL A 35 -11.03 7.55 -10.00
C VAL A 35 -10.98 6.44 -8.94
N GLY A 36 -9.82 5.88 -8.69
CA GLY A 36 -9.64 4.83 -7.70
C GLY A 36 -9.78 5.27 -6.24
N LEU A 37 -10.27 6.47 -6.01
CA LEU A 37 -10.42 7.01 -4.65
C LEU A 37 -11.34 6.20 -3.76
N LEU A 38 -12.25 5.41 -4.35
CA LEU A 38 -13.12 4.55 -3.57
C LEU A 38 -12.35 3.43 -2.87
N LEU A 39 -11.17 3.09 -3.39
CA LEU A 39 -10.33 2.04 -2.83
C LEU A 39 -9.24 2.58 -1.90
N CYS A 40 -9.02 3.88 -1.91
CA CYS A 40 -7.93 4.46 -1.14
C CYS A 40 -8.36 5.76 -0.48
N ARG A 41 -7.53 6.20 0.45
CA ARG A 41 -7.75 7.46 1.14
C ARG A 41 -6.43 8.15 1.42
N PRO A 42 -6.43 9.49 1.50
CA PRO A 42 -5.21 10.22 1.83
C PRO A 42 -4.91 10.14 3.31
N LEU A 43 -3.62 10.02 3.63
CA LEU A 43 -3.13 10.05 5.00
C LEU A 43 -2.36 11.34 5.29
N GLY A 44 -2.26 12.22 4.29
CA GLY A 44 -1.57 13.50 4.42
C GLY A 44 -0.14 13.45 3.92
N ALA A 45 0.37 14.62 3.54
CA ALA A 45 1.76 14.81 3.10
C ALA A 45 2.19 13.86 1.97
N GLY A 46 1.28 13.55 1.05
CA GLY A 46 1.60 12.72 -0.11
C GLY A 46 1.51 11.21 0.14
N LEU A 47 1.07 10.82 1.30
CA LEU A 47 0.90 9.40 1.64
C LEU A 47 -0.56 9.00 1.47
N TRP A 48 -0.77 7.83 0.88
CA TRP A 48 -2.11 7.29 0.62
C TRP A 48 -2.19 5.85 1.11
N GLU A 49 -3.42 5.37 1.27
CA GLU A 49 -3.67 4.01 1.72
C GLU A 49 -4.70 3.36 0.81
N VAL A 50 -4.39 2.16 0.33
CA VAL A 50 -5.36 1.34 -0.40
C VAL A 50 -5.75 0.14 0.46
N ARG A 51 -7.04 -0.18 0.46
CA ARG A 51 -7.59 -1.29 1.21
C ARG A 51 -7.93 -2.44 0.28
N SER A 52 -7.62 -3.65 0.72
CA SER A 52 -7.98 -4.86 -0.02
C SER A 52 -8.67 -5.82 0.94
N THR A 53 -9.89 -6.21 0.60
CA THR A 53 -10.63 -7.19 1.38
C THR A 53 -10.25 -8.57 0.86
N LEU A 54 -9.68 -9.39 1.72
CA LEU A 54 -9.21 -10.71 1.37
C LEU A 54 -10.31 -11.74 1.63
N ARG A 55 -10.18 -12.89 0.97
CA ARG A 55 -11.17 -13.95 1.06
C ARG A 55 -11.33 -14.48 2.48
N SER A 56 -10.29 -14.45 3.27
CA SER A 56 -10.29 -14.92 4.65
C SER A 56 -10.96 -13.92 5.60
N ARG A 57 -11.65 -12.91 5.07
CA ARG A 57 -12.27 -11.81 5.83
C ARG A 57 -11.24 -10.91 6.51
N ARG A 58 -9.98 -11.05 6.15
CA ARG A 58 -8.95 -10.13 6.59
C ARG A 58 -8.91 -8.95 5.65
N GLU A 59 -8.39 -7.84 6.12
CA GLU A 59 -8.22 -6.65 5.31
C GLU A 59 -6.75 -6.29 5.24
N ALA A 60 -6.24 -6.20 4.04
CA ALA A 60 -4.87 -5.76 3.82
C ALA A 60 -4.86 -4.26 3.57
N ARG A 61 -3.84 -3.58 4.03
CA ARG A 61 -3.60 -2.17 3.79
C ARG A 61 -2.24 -2.01 3.14
N VAL A 62 -2.20 -1.24 2.04
CA VAL A 62 -0.94 -0.90 1.39
C VAL A 62 -0.83 0.62 1.40
N LEU A 63 0.24 1.11 2.00
CA LEU A 63 0.53 2.54 2.06
C LEU A 63 1.46 2.89 0.92
N PHE A 64 1.13 3.92 0.18
CA PHE A 64 1.85 4.25 -1.05
C PHE A 64 1.95 5.75 -1.25
N GLY A 65 2.89 6.14 -2.11
CA GLY A 65 3.00 7.50 -2.61
C GLY A 65 3.20 7.46 -4.11
N PHE A 66 3.33 8.63 -4.72
CA PHE A 66 3.61 8.72 -6.14
C PHE A 66 4.99 9.34 -6.34
N TYR A 67 5.73 8.78 -7.27
CA TYR A 67 7.01 9.32 -7.70
C TYR A 67 7.04 9.26 -9.22
N ASP A 68 7.25 10.41 -9.83
CA ASP A 68 7.31 10.53 -11.28
C ASP A 68 6.06 9.93 -11.94
N GLY A 69 4.90 10.15 -11.35
CA GLY A 69 3.62 9.68 -11.89
C GLY A 69 3.31 8.22 -11.63
N MET A 70 4.20 7.51 -10.97
CA MET A 70 4.01 6.09 -10.68
C MET A 70 3.70 5.85 -9.23
N LEU A 71 2.76 4.94 -8.97
CA LEU A 71 2.46 4.50 -7.61
C LEU A 71 3.65 3.68 -7.09
N VAL A 72 4.12 4.04 -5.91
CA VAL A 72 5.19 3.31 -5.25
C VAL A 72 4.68 2.81 -3.91
N ALA A 73 4.60 1.50 -3.75
CA ALA A 73 4.17 0.89 -2.50
C ALA A 73 5.30 0.99 -1.48
N LEU A 74 4.97 1.54 -0.32
CA LEU A 74 5.96 1.84 0.71
C LEU A 74 5.91 0.89 1.89
N HIS A 75 4.71 0.45 2.26
CA HIS A 75 4.53 -0.42 3.42
C HIS A 75 3.20 -1.14 3.29
N ALA A 76 3.10 -2.33 3.84
CA ALA A 76 1.86 -3.09 3.79
C ALA A 76 1.72 -3.94 5.06
N PHE A 77 0.48 -4.19 5.44
CA PHE A 77 0.19 -4.97 6.64
C PHE A 77 -1.24 -5.50 6.59
N ILE A 78 -1.51 -6.49 7.43
CA ILE A 78 -2.88 -6.97 7.64
C ILE A 78 -3.46 -6.14 8.79
N LYS A 79 -4.59 -5.52 8.55
CA LYS A 79 -5.24 -4.65 9.51
C LYS A 79 -5.67 -5.43 10.75
N LYS A 80 -5.33 -4.94 11.91
CA LYS A 80 -5.71 -5.54 13.19
C LYS A 80 -6.59 -4.63 14.02
N THR A 81 -6.62 -3.33 13.71
CA THR A 81 -7.37 -2.33 14.44
C THR A 81 -8.09 -1.41 13.49
N GLN A 82 -8.97 -0.56 14.02
CA GLN A 82 -9.73 0.40 13.21
C GLN A 82 -8.83 1.44 12.54
N LYS A 83 -7.79 1.85 13.22
CA LYS A 83 -6.88 2.88 12.71
C LYS A 83 -5.56 2.26 12.29
N THR A 84 -4.89 2.91 11.33
CA THR A 84 -3.54 2.54 10.97
C THR A 84 -2.63 2.78 12.17
N ALA A 85 -1.87 1.76 12.56
CA ALA A 85 -1.01 1.86 13.73
C ALA A 85 0.08 2.90 13.51
N PRO A 86 0.46 3.64 14.57
CA PRO A 86 1.53 4.65 14.44
C PRO A 86 2.84 4.09 13.89
N GLU A 87 3.20 2.85 14.23
CA GLU A 87 4.43 2.24 13.72
C GLU A 87 4.36 2.07 12.20
N ASP A 88 3.20 1.64 11.69
CA ASP A 88 3.02 1.43 10.26
C ASP A 88 3.09 2.76 9.51
N LEU A 89 2.48 3.81 10.07
CA LEU A 89 2.57 5.14 9.50
C LEU A 89 4.00 5.65 9.49
N ALA A 90 4.73 5.45 10.58
CA ALA A 90 6.10 5.93 10.69
C ALA A 90 7.00 5.27 9.65
N ILE A 91 6.85 3.97 9.43
CA ILE A 91 7.61 3.25 8.43
C ILE A 91 7.33 3.81 7.04
N ALA A 92 6.05 3.98 6.71
CA ALA A 92 5.65 4.48 5.39
C ALA A 92 6.17 5.89 5.16
N ARG A 93 6.05 6.76 6.15
CA ARG A 93 6.52 8.14 6.02
C ARG A 93 8.02 8.23 5.86
N GLN A 94 8.76 7.38 6.56
CA GLN A 94 10.21 7.34 6.43
C GLN A 94 10.61 6.91 5.01
N ARG A 95 9.95 5.88 4.48
CA ARG A 95 10.22 5.41 3.13
C ARG A 95 9.83 6.42 2.07
N LEU A 96 8.72 7.13 2.28
CA LEU A 96 8.31 8.20 1.37
C LEU A 96 9.35 9.31 1.33
N LYS A 97 9.87 9.67 2.50
CA LYS A 97 10.90 10.69 2.62
C LYS A 97 12.18 10.26 1.89
N GLU A 98 12.58 9.01 2.06
CA GLU A 98 13.77 8.48 1.39
C GLU A 98 13.60 8.48 -0.13
N MET A 99 12.40 8.19 -0.60
CA MET A 99 12.10 8.20 -2.03
C MET A 99 12.21 9.60 -2.62
N SER A 100 11.87 10.62 -1.85
CA SER A 100 11.84 12.01 -2.31
C SER A 100 13.16 12.75 -2.18
N SER A 101 14.12 12.17 -1.52
CA SER A 101 15.41 12.85 -1.27
C SER A 101 16.47 12.57 -2.30
#